data_deb63962602b7aa3f0e944fdea64b0f1
#
_entry.id   deb63962602b7aa3f0e944fdea64b0f1
#
_cell.length_a   1.000
_cell.length_b   1.000
_cell.length_c   1.000
_cell.angle_alpha   90.00
_cell.angle_beta   90.00
_cell.angle_gamma   90.00
#
_symmetry.space_group_name_H-M   'P 1'
#
loop_
_entity.id
_entity.type
_entity.pdbx_description
1 polymer ?
#
loop_
_entity_poly.entity_id
_entity_poly.type
_entity_poly.pdbx_seq_one_letter_code
_entity_poly.pdbx_strand_id
1 'polypeptide(L)'
;VQIASVSFLLISSGMVMSNSNVDDPKTLQGILAAVKSLASALPVFFPIHPRTRKNIESFGLKQYLADVVRGERIGIVPLDPLGYLDFLSLNDCARIVLTDSGGVQEEATVLGVPCLTLRDNTERPATGRARHKSGNRSGPGTHFAAGHAILHKPAPPSKRLPLWDGKAASRIVAIILEYLRNR
;
A
#
# COMPACT_ATOMS: atom_id res chain seq x y z
N VAL A 1 -2.12 16.99 12.14
CA VAL A 1 -3.30 16.25 12.64
C VAL A 1 -2.79 15.07 13.42
N GLN A 2 -3.06 15.05 14.73
CA GLN A 2 -2.59 14.01 15.64
C GLN A 2 -3.51 12.78 15.48
N ILE A 3 -3.09 11.77 14.71
CA ILE A 3 -3.83 10.50 14.50
C ILE A 3 -3.39 9.45 15.55
N ALA A 4 -3.00 9.87 16.73
CA ALA A 4 -2.23 9.10 17.71
C ALA A 4 -2.92 7.88 18.35
N SER A 5 -4.13 7.45 17.94
CA SER A 5 -4.76 6.28 18.58
C SER A 5 -5.80 5.52 17.75
N VAL A 6 -5.91 5.76 16.45
CA VAL A 6 -6.86 5.03 15.59
C VAL A 6 -6.11 4.04 14.70
N SER A 7 -6.32 2.75 14.91
CA SER A 7 -5.84 1.74 13.95
C SER A 7 -6.63 1.88 12.65
N PHE A 8 -5.96 1.93 11.52
CA PHE A 8 -6.59 2.05 10.20
C PHE A 8 -5.80 1.27 9.14
N LEU A 9 -6.46 1.02 8.03
CA LEU A 9 -5.85 0.50 6.82
C LEU A 9 -5.59 1.65 5.85
N LEU A 10 -4.47 1.62 5.16
CA LEU A 10 -4.16 2.57 4.11
C LEU A 10 -4.19 1.88 2.77
N ILE A 11 -5.03 2.35 1.85
CA ILE A 11 -4.84 2.04 0.43
C ILE A 11 -4.00 3.16 -0.15
N SER A 12 -2.82 2.78 -0.55
CA SER A 12 -1.97 3.65 -1.32
C SER A 12 -2.04 3.22 -2.78
N SER A 13 -2.80 3.94 -3.57
CA SER A 13 -2.45 4.03 -4.96
C SER A 13 -1.25 4.97 -5.01
N GLY A 14 -0.03 4.44 -5.19
CA GLY A 14 1.09 5.28 -5.59
C GLY A 14 0.62 6.25 -6.68
N MET A 15 1.34 7.30 -7.00
CA MET A 15 0.89 8.41 -7.87
C MET A 15 -0.02 8.01 -9.05
N VAL A 16 -0.07 6.71 -9.42
CA VAL A 16 -1.06 6.08 -10.33
C VAL A 16 -1.20 4.60 -9.93
N MET A 17 -2.40 4.11 -9.54
CA MET A 17 -2.69 2.67 -9.59
C MET A 17 -2.39 2.19 -11.02
N SER A 18 -1.87 0.97 -11.17
CA SER A 18 -1.58 0.45 -12.51
C SER A 18 -2.83 0.59 -13.38
N ASN A 19 -2.65 0.98 -14.63
CA ASN A 19 -3.74 1.15 -15.57
C ASN A 19 -4.67 -0.08 -15.61
N SER A 20 -4.09 -1.28 -15.46
CA SER A 20 -4.84 -2.54 -15.39
C SER A 20 -5.81 -2.62 -14.20
N ASN A 21 -5.54 -1.95 -13.07
CA ASN A 21 -6.38 -2.01 -11.88
C ASN A 21 -7.53 -0.99 -11.88
N VAL A 22 -7.36 0.15 -12.57
CA VAL A 22 -8.34 1.24 -12.50
C VAL A 22 -9.11 1.47 -13.78
N ASP A 23 -8.63 1.01 -14.93
CA ASP A 23 -9.26 1.26 -16.23
C ASP A 23 -10.31 0.20 -16.61
N ASP A 24 -10.25 -0.97 -15.98
CA ASP A 24 -11.28 -2.00 -16.15
C ASP A 24 -12.32 -1.91 -15.01
N PRO A 25 -13.61 -1.66 -15.33
CA PRO A 25 -14.67 -1.53 -14.34
C PRO A 25 -14.82 -2.74 -13.42
N LYS A 26 -14.65 -3.96 -13.96
CA LYS A 26 -14.82 -5.21 -13.20
C LYS A 26 -13.68 -5.39 -12.20
N THR A 27 -12.45 -5.11 -12.63
CA THR A 27 -11.26 -5.20 -11.78
C THR A 27 -11.33 -4.17 -10.64
N LEU A 28 -11.64 -2.91 -10.96
CA LEU A 28 -11.79 -1.84 -9.95
C LEU A 28 -12.92 -2.16 -8.97
N GLN A 29 -14.07 -2.62 -9.46
CA GLN A 29 -15.19 -3.05 -8.61
C GLN A 29 -14.77 -4.20 -7.68
N GLY A 30 -14.07 -5.21 -8.19
CA GLY A 30 -13.57 -6.33 -7.40
C GLY A 30 -12.62 -5.89 -6.28
N ILE A 31 -11.70 -4.97 -6.58
CA ILE A 31 -10.78 -4.39 -5.60
C ILE A 31 -11.57 -3.63 -4.52
N LEU A 32 -12.47 -2.73 -4.92
CA LEU A 32 -13.25 -1.93 -3.97
C LEU A 32 -14.18 -2.79 -3.10
N ALA A 33 -14.82 -3.82 -3.67
CA ALA A 33 -15.67 -4.75 -2.92
C ALA A 33 -14.88 -5.50 -1.85
N ALA A 34 -13.71 -5.98 -2.22
CA ALA A 34 -12.85 -6.72 -1.33
C ALA A 34 -12.25 -5.81 -0.23
N VAL A 35 -11.85 -4.59 -0.58
CA VAL A 35 -11.42 -3.59 0.41
C VAL A 35 -12.55 -3.22 1.35
N LYS A 36 -13.79 -3.10 0.85
CA LYS A 36 -14.96 -2.81 1.68
C LYS A 36 -15.19 -3.90 2.72
N SER A 37 -14.87 -5.16 2.43
CA SER A 37 -14.95 -6.24 3.42
C SER A 37 -13.95 -6.05 4.57
N LEU A 38 -12.75 -5.54 4.31
CA LEU A 38 -11.76 -5.20 5.34
C LEU A 38 -12.19 -3.94 6.12
N ALA A 39 -12.85 -3.02 5.46
CA ALA A 39 -13.31 -1.76 6.02
C ALA A 39 -14.44 -1.92 7.06
N SER A 40 -15.02 -3.11 7.21
CA SER A 40 -15.94 -3.43 8.29
C SER A 40 -15.25 -3.53 9.66
N ALA A 41 -13.97 -3.87 9.68
CA ALA A 41 -13.19 -4.02 10.91
C ALA A 41 -12.44 -2.75 11.32
N LEU A 42 -11.90 -2.03 10.34
CA LEU A 42 -11.11 -0.82 10.53
C LEU A 42 -11.37 0.18 9.40
N PRO A 43 -11.36 1.50 9.65
CA PRO A 43 -11.45 2.48 8.57
C PRO A 43 -10.31 2.29 7.58
N VAL A 44 -10.62 2.47 6.31
CA VAL A 44 -9.65 2.40 5.21
C VAL A 44 -9.48 3.79 4.63
N PHE A 45 -8.35 4.43 4.86
CA PHE A 45 -8.05 5.70 4.23
C PHE A 45 -7.54 5.48 2.81
N PHE A 46 -8.12 6.20 1.87
CA PHE A 46 -7.81 6.08 0.46
C PHE A 46 -7.51 7.45 -0.17
N PRO A 47 -6.24 7.90 -0.17
CA PRO A 47 -5.82 9.03 -0.98
C PRO A 47 -6.04 8.69 -2.45
N ILE A 48 -7.05 9.31 -3.07
CA ILE A 48 -7.52 8.95 -4.42
C ILE A 48 -6.90 9.87 -5.45
N HIS A 49 -6.16 9.29 -6.41
CA HIS A 49 -5.69 10.03 -7.57
C HIS A 49 -6.88 10.51 -8.43
N PRO A 50 -6.82 11.73 -9.04
CA PRO A 50 -7.93 12.28 -9.83
C PRO A 50 -8.47 11.35 -10.93
N ARG A 51 -7.60 10.59 -11.62
CA ARG A 51 -8.00 9.60 -12.61
C ARG A 51 -8.86 8.48 -12.00
N THR A 52 -8.42 7.93 -10.88
CA THR A 52 -9.15 6.87 -10.17
C THR A 52 -10.50 7.37 -9.68
N ARG A 53 -10.55 8.60 -9.16
CA ARG A 53 -11.81 9.25 -8.74
C ARG A 53 -12.78 9.36 -9.91
N LYS A 54 -12.31 9.86 -11.07
CA LYS A 54 -13.11 9.94 -12.30
C LYS A 54 -13.65 8.56 -12.72
N ASN A 55 -12.81 7.52 -12.66
CA ASN A 55 -13.22 6.16 -13.03
C ASN A 55 -14.25 5.59 -12.04
N ILE A 56 -14.07 5.78 -10.73
CA ILE A 56 -15.08 5.40 -9.72
C ILE A 56 -16.42 6.06 -10.01
N GLU A 57 -16.43 7.32 -10.39
CA GLU A 57 -17.65 8.07 -10.73
C GLU A 57 -18.29 7.55 -12.03
N SER A 58 -17.49 7.44 -13.09
CA SER A 58 -18.00 7.02 -14.41
C SER A 58 -18.49 5.57 -14.45
N PHE A 59 -17.92 4.70 -13.62
CA PHE A 59 -18.33 3.30 -13.50
C PHE A 59 -19.45 3.07 -12.48
N GLY A 60 -19.95 4.14 -11.83
CA GLY A 60 -21.03 4.04 -10.86
C GLY A 60 -20.63 3.32 -9.57
N LEU A 61 -19.35 3.42 -9.14
CA LEU A 61 -18.82 2.68 -8.00
C LEU A 61 -18.75 3.49 -6.69
N LYS A 62 -19.37 4.68 -6.64
CA LYS A 62 -19.37 5.55 -5.44
C LYS A 62 -19.93 4.88 -4.18
N GLN A 63 -20.83 3.91 -4.32
CA GLN A 63 -21.43 3.17 -3.20
C GLN A 63 -20.42 2.32 -2.40
N TYR A 64 -19.22 2.14 -2.91
CA TYR A 64 -18.14 1.49 -2.16
C TYR A 64 -17.41 2.43 -1.20
N LEU A 65 -17.50 3.74 -1.41
CA LEU A 65 -16.86 4.75 -0.58
C LEU A 65 -17.76 5.14 0.59
N ALA A 66 -17.15 5.51 1.71
CA ALA A 66 -17.87 6.09 2.84
C ALA A 66 -18.41 7.49 2.48
N ASP A 67 -19.62 7.80 2.93
CA ASP A 67 -20.18 9.13 2.80
C ASP A 67 -19.67 10.04 3.92
N VAL A 68 -18.53 10.65 3.68
CA VAL A 68 -17.86 11.54 4.64
C VAL A 68 -18.73 12.76 4.97
N VAL A 69 -19.57 13.21 4.04
CA VAL A 69 -20.49 14.34 4.24
C VAL A 69 -21.57 13.99 5.29
N ARG A 70 -21.98 12.73 5.33
CA ARG A 70 -22.89 12.20 6.37
C ARG A 70 -22.19 11.82 7.68
N GLY A 71 -20.88 12.07 7.79
CA GLY A 71 -20.11 11.76 8.99
C GLY A 71 -19.70 10.30 9.13
N GLU A 72 -19.81 9.49 8.06
CA GLU A 72 -19.32 8.11 8.06
C GLU A 72 -17.78 8.09 8.19
N ARG A 73 -17.30 7.45 9.23
CA ARG A 73 -15.85 7.27 9.50
C ARG A 73 -15.41 5.81 9.38
N ILE A 74 -16.34 4.90 9.16
CA ILE A 74 -16.10 3.48 8.92
C ILE A 74 -16.36 3.23 7.44
N GLY A 75 -15.56 2.37 6.82
CA GLY A 75 -15.64 2.13 5.39
C GLY A 75 -14.39 2.61 4.66
N ILE A 76 -14.49 2.75 3.35
CA ILE A 76 -13.40 3.31 2.54
C ILE A 76 -13.56 4.84 2.52
N VAL A 77 -12.75 5.52 3.31
CA VAL A 77 -12.77 6.98 3.46
C VAL A 77 -11.91 7.62 2.36
N PRO A 78 -12.53 8.28 1.37
CA PRO A 78 -11.77 8.93 0.30
C PRO A 78 -11.05 10.18 0.85
N LEU A 79 -9.78 10.31 0.51
CA LEU A 79 -9.00 11.51 0.78
C LEU A 79 -8.56 12.13 -0.54
N ASP A 80 -8.33 13.44 -0.53
CA ASP A 80 -7.65 14.10 -1.63
C ASP A 80 -6.16 13.70 -1.65
N PRO A 81 -5.47 13.86 -2.79
CA PRO A 81 -4.05 13.59 -2.88
C PRO A 81 -3.27 14.34 -1.81
N LEU A 82 -2.42 13.62 -1.09
CA LEU A 82 -1.61 14.16 0.01
C LEU A 82 -0.22 14.57 -0.48
N GLY A 83 0.39 15.53 0.20
CA GLY A 83 1.82 15.77 0.08
C GLY A 83 2.65 14.60 0.55
N TYR A 84 3.90 14.49 0.08
CA TYR A 84 4.75 13.32 0.37
C TYR A 84 4.94 13.06 1.87
N LEU A 85 5.19 14.09 2.66
CA LEU A 85 5.42 13.94 4.10
C LEU A 85 4.16 13.50 4.85
N ASP A 86 3.01 14.06 4.49
CA ASP A 86 1.73 13.66 5.07
C ASP A 86 1.39 12.22 4.71
N PHE A 87 1.65 11.84 3.46
CA PHE A 87 1.45 10.48 2.99
C PHE A 87 2.38 9.49 3.69
N LEU A 88 3.67 9.83 3.87
CA LEU A 88 4.64 9.01 4.60
C LEU A 88 4.26 8.85 6.07
N SER A 89 3.79 9.92 6.72
CA SER A 89 3.27 9.88 8.09
C SER A 89 2.04 8.98 8.20
N LEU A 90 1.16 9.02 7.21
CA LEU A 90 -0.01 8.14 7.16
C LEU A 90 0.40 6.67 6.98
N ASN A 91 1.41 6.39 6.14
CA ASN A 91 2.00 5.05 5.99
C ASN A 91 2.55 4.52 7.31
N ASP A 92 3.32 5.34 8.04
CA ASP A 92 3.96 4.93 9.31
C ASP A 92 2.93 4.57 10.39
N CYS A 93 1.80 5.27 10.40
CA CYS A 93 0.70 5.03 11.36
C CYS A 93 -0.25 3.90 10.92
N ALA A 94 -0.16 3.40 9.70
CA ALA A 94 -1.10 2.41 9.18
C ALA A 94 -0.89 1.03 9.80
N ARG A 95 -1.98 0.31 10.06
CA ARG A 95 -1.94 -1.10 10.48
C ARG A 95 -1.50 -2.01 9.35
N ILE A 96 -1.96 -1.71 8.12
CA ILE A 96 -1.59 -2.40 6.88
C ILE A 96 -1.66 -1.39 5.75
N VAL A 97 -0.74 -1.48 4.82
CA VAL A 97 -0.75 -0.75 3.55
C VAL A 97 -1.12 -1.70 2.42
N LEU A 98 -2.11 -1.33 1.61
CA LEU A 98 -2.46 -2.02 0.38
C LEU A 98 -2.02 -1.15 -0.80
N THR A 99 -1.15 -1.66 -1.66
CA THR A 99 -0.60 -0.87 -2.76
C THR A 99 -0.22 -1.71 -3.96
N ASP A 100 -0.23 -1.10 -5.12
CA ASP A 100 0.37 -1.64 -6.34
C ASP A 100 1.67 -0.90 -6.74
N SER A 101 2.08 0.10 -5.94
CA SER A 101 3.30 0.88 -6.16
C SER A 101 4.54 0.20 -5.59
N GLY A 102 5.58 0.03 -6.40
CA GLY A 102 6.88 -0.48 -5.95
C GLY A 102 7.54 0.44 -4.92
N GLY A 103 7.47 1.76 -5.08
CA GLY A 103 8.04 2.73 -4.14
C GLY A 103 7.38 2.65 -2.77
N VAL A 104 6.05 2.59 -2.72
CA VAL A 104 5.32 2.45 -1.45
C VAL A 104 5.60 1.12 -0.77
N GLN A 105 5.83 0.04 -1.52
CA GLN A 105 6.28 -1.24 -0.95
C GLN A 105 7.63 -1.10 -0.23
N GLU A 106 8.57 -0.34 -0.84
CA GLU A 106 9.87 -0.06 -0.24
C GLU A 106 9.71 0.80 1.02
N GLU A 107 8.96 1.89 0.96
CA GLU A 107 8.68 2.77 2.10
C GLU A 107 8.04 2.01 3.26
N ALA A 108 6.97 1.26 3.03
CA ALA A 108 6.31 0.45 4.04
C ALA A 108 7.27 -0.59 4.65
N THR A 109 8.20 -1.14 3.85
CA THR A 109 9.22 -2.07 4.34
C THR A 109 10.22 -1.39 5.27
N VAL A 110 10.68 -0.18 4.93
CA VAL A 110 11.58 0.63 5.78
C VAL A 110 10.90 1.01 7.09
N LEU A 111 9.65 1.48 7.03
CA LEU A 111 8.84 1.87 8.17
C LEU A 111 8.45 0.68 9.05
N GLY A 112 8.54 -0.50 8.51
CA GLY A 112 8.16 -1.66 9.29
C GLY A 112 6.68 -1.97 9.23
N VAL A 113 5.90 -1.37 8.35
CA VAL A 113 4.45 -1.57 8.20
C VAL A 113 4.16 -2.77 7.28
N PRO A 114 3.25 -3.68 7.64
CA PRO A 114 2.81 -4.75 6.76
C PRO A 114 2.26 -4.17 5.45
N CYS A 115 2.69 -4.74 4.32
CA CYS A 115 2.28 -4.29 3.00
C CYS A 115 1.73 -5.46 2.17
N LEU A 116 0.56 -5.27 1.59
CA LEU A 116 -0.06 -6.20 0.65
C LEU A 116 -0.04 -5.59 -0.75
N THR A 117 0.51 -6.32 -1.70
CA THR A 117 0.62 -5.87 -3.09
C THR A 117 -0.63 -6.24 -3.87
N LEU A 118 -1.27 -5.25 -4.51
CA LEU A 118 -2.45 -5.41 -5.36
C LEU A 118 -2.07 -5.72 -6.83
N ARG A 119 -1.01 -6.52 -7.03
CA ARG A 119 -0.52 -6.95 -8.34
C ARG A 119 -0.17 -8.43 -8.29
N ASP A 120 -0.37 -9.12 -9.41
CA ASP A 120 0.05 -10.52 -9.58
C ASP A 120 1.58 -10.66 -9.62
N ASN A 121 2.27 -9.66 -10.13
CA ASN A 121 3.74 -9.62 -10.23
C ASN A 121 4.29 -8.42 -9.44
N THR A 122 5.38 -8.65 -8.71
CA THR A 122 6.15 -7.58 -8.06
C THR A 122 7.55 -7.49 -8.64
N GLU A 123 7.98 -6.29 -8.97
CA GLU A 123 9.35 -5.98 -9.35
C GLU A 123 10.28 -5.90 -8.12
N ARG A 124 9.73 -6.07 -6.92
CA ARG A 124 10.43 -5.93 -5.63
C ARG A 124 10.36 -7.21 -4.79
N PRO A 125 10.95 -8.33 -5.24
CA PRO A 125 10.87 -9.60 -4.52
C PRO A 125 11.50 -9.55 -3.12
N ALA A 126 12.42 -8.63 -2.87
CA ALA A 126 13.05 -8.44 -1.56
C ALA A 126 12.06 -7.97 -0.49
N THR A 127 11.10 -7.09 -0.84
CA THR A 127 10.09 -6.59 0.08
C THR A 127 9.08 -7.67 0.48
N GLY A 128 8.74 -8.57 -0.44
CA GLY A 128 7.86 -9.72 -0.18
C GLY A 128 8.47 -10.78 0.73
N ARG A 129 9.80 -10.94 0.72
CA ARG A 129 10.51 -11.88 1.61
C ARG A 129 10.61 -11.39 3.04
N ALA A 130 10.54 -10.08 3.25
CA ALA A 130 10.67 -9.50 4.58
C ALA A 130 9.41 -9.64 5.42
N ARG A 131 8.20 -9.83 4.83
CA ARG A 131 6.98 -9.63 5.59
C ARG A 131 5.74 -10.49 5.33
N HIS A 132 5.61 -11.35 4.53
CA HIS A 132 4.56 -12.32 4.24
C HIS A 132 4.47 -12.61 2.74
N LYS A 133 4.87 -13.80 2.40
CA LYS A 133 4.44 -14.44 1.16
C LYS A 133 2.92 -14.60 1.23
N SER A 134 2.12 -13.74 0.63
CA SER A 134 0.92 -14.23 0.00
C SER A 134 1.41 -14.89 -1.29
N GLY A 135 1.53 -16.22 -1.23
CA GLY A 135 2.07 -16.99 -2.33
C GLY A 135 1.21 -16.84 -3.58
N ASN A 136 1.93 -16.73 -4.63
CA ASN A 136 1.67 -17.07 -6.01
C ASN A 136 0.37 -17.88 -6.26
N ARG A 137 -0.79 -17.24 -6.15
CA ARG A 137 -2.05 -17.70 -6.74
C ARG A 137 -2.97 -16.51 -6.99
N SER A 138 -3.14 -16.22 -8.25
CA SER A 138 -3.90 -15.17 -8.88
C SER A 138 -5.37 -15.13 -8.46
N GLY A 139 -5.78 -14.01 -7.91
CA GLY A 139 -7.17 -13.63 -7.71
C GLY A 139 -7.34 -12.61 -6.60
N PRO A 140 -8.24 -11.63 -6.74
CA PRO A 140 -8.52 -10.63 -5.69
C PRO A 140 -8.80 -11.25 -4.32
N GLY A 141 -9.43 -12.43 -4.26
CA GLY A 141 -9.80 -13.11 -3.03
C GLY A 141 -8.65 -13.57 -2.14
N THR A 142 -7.48 -13.90 -2.70
CA THR A 142 -6.34 -14.43 -1.92
C THR A 142 -5.58 -13.34 -1.17
N HIS A 143 -5.46 -12.14 -1.75
CA HIS A 143 -4.83 -10.98 -1.10
C HIS A 143 -5.63 -10.52 0.12
N PHE A 144 -6.95 -10.61 0.07
CA PHE A 144 -7.85 -10.17 1.13
C PHE A 144 -7.94 -11.17 2.29
N ALA A 145 -7.86 -12.46 2.03
CA ALA A 145 -7.73 -13.46 3.09
C ALA A 145 -6.43 -13.25 3.91
N ALA A 146 -5.33 -12.88 3.24
CA ALA A 146 -4.09 -12.50 3.90
C ALA A 146 -4.26 -11.22 4.74
N GLY A 147 -5.00 -10.22 4.24
CA GLY A 147 -5.34 -8.99 4.96
C GLY A 147 -6.08 -9.27 6.26
N HIS A 148 -7.14 -10.07 6.22
CA HIS A 148 -7.86 -10.49 7.42
C HIS A 148 -6.96 -11.23 8.42
N ALA A 149 -6.08 -12.10 7.94
CA ALA A 149 -5.15 -12.81 8.82
C ALA A 149 -4.16 -11.88 9.54
N ILE A 150 -3.73 -10.80 8.88
CA ILE A 150 -2.82 -9.80 9.46
C ILE A 150 -3.54 -8.92 10.49
N LEU A 151 -4.82 -8.59 10.27
CA LEU A 151 -5.60 -7.77 11.19
C LEU A 151 -5.72 -8.42 12.58
N HIS A 152 -5.78 -9.75 12.63
CA HIS A 152 -5.94 -10.51 13.86
C HIS A 152 -4.62 -10.97 14.51
N LYS A 153 -3.46 -10.63 13.91
CA LYS A 153 -2.16 -10.99 14.45
C LYS A 153 -1.38 -9.73 14.87
N PRO A 154 -0.55 -9.80 15.93
CA PRO A 154 0.41 -8.73 16.20
C PRO A 154 1.30 -8.54 14.97
N ALA A 155 1.62 -7.28 14.64
CA ALA A 155 2.54 -6.99 13.56
C ALA A 155 3.89 -7.68 13.85
N PRO A 156 4.44 -8.45 12.91
CA PRO A 156 5.75 -9.06 13.12
C PRO A 156 6.80 -7.96 13.30
N PRO A 157 7.85 -8.20 14.09
CA PRO A 157 8.92 -7.24 14.26
C PRO A 157 9.54 -6.90 12.89
N SER A 158 9.79 -5.62 12.67
CA SER A 158 10.38 -5.15 11.42
C SER A 158 11.81 -5.72 11.27
N LYS A 159 12.01 -6.61 10.31
CA LYS A 159 13.36 -7.03 9.92
C LYS A 159 13.90 -5.98 8.94
N ARG A 160 14.93 -5.25 9.35
CA ARG A 160 15.67 -4.42 8.40
C ARG A 160 16.25 -5.31 7.30
N LEU A 161 16.02 -4.95 6.06
CA LEU A 161 16.64 -5.64 4.94
C LEU A 161 18.16 -5.39 4.96
N PRO A 162 18.98 -6.41 4.65
CA PRO A 162 20.41 -6.22 4.50
C PRO A 162 20.71 -5.09 3.51
N LEU A 163 21.67 -4.25 3.83
CA LEU A 163 22.12 -3.11 3.01
C LEU A 163 21.12 -1.93 2.88
N TRP A 164 19.96 -1.98 3.55
CA TRP A 164 18.98 -0.86 3.59
C TRP A 164 19.24 0.05 4.80
N ASP A 165 20.46 0.58 4.89
CA ASP A 165 20.96 1.37 6.01
C ASP A 165 21.29 2.82 5.63
N GLY A 166 20.91 3.26 4.41
CA GLY A 166 21.18 4.59 3.89
C GLY A 166 22.62 4.80 3.39
N LYS A 167 23.49 3.77 3.41
CA LYS A 167 24.91 3.88 3.03
C LYS A 167 25.21 3.34 1.62
N ALA A 168 24.22 3.19 0.76
CA ALA A 168 24.41 2.65 -0.58
C ALA A 168 25.38 3.49 -1.43
N ALA A 169 25.24 4.83 -1.40
CA ALA A 169 26.14 5.73 -2.15
C ALA A 169 27.61 5.56 -1.76
N SER A 170 27.93 5.48 -0.48
CA SER A 170 29.31 5.28 -0.01
C SER A 170 29.90 3.95 -0.47
N ARG A 171 29.09 2.88 -0.50
CA ARG A 171 29.52 1.57 -1.01
C ARG A 171 29.75 1.59 -2.51
N ILE A 172 28.86 2.22 -3.27
CA ILE A 172 29.01 2.36 -4.72
C ILE A 172 30.29 3.12 -5.06
N VAL A 173 30.55 4.25 -4.40
CA VAL A 173 31.77 5.05 -4.60
C VAL A 173 33.02 4.23 -4.29
N ALA A 174 33.03 3.49 -3.17
CA ALA A 174 34.18 2.63 -2.81
C ALA A 174 34.45 1.58 -3.89
N ILE A 175 33.44 0.89 -4.40
CA ILE A 175 33.58 -0.13 -5.44
C ILE A 175 34.10 0.49 -6.75
N ILE A 176 33.57 1.66 -7.15
CA ILE A 176 34.03 2.36 -8.37
C ILE A 176 35.49 2.76 -8.24
N LEU A 177 35.92 3.31 -7.09
CA LEU A 177 37.30 3.72 -6.87
C LEU A 177 38.25 2.52 -6.89
N GLU A 178 37.88 1.40 -6.28
CA GLU A 178 38.63 0.16 -6.32
C GLU A 178 38.79 -0.36 -7.76
N TYR A 179 37.71 -0.38 -8.52
CA TYR A 179 37.72 -0.80 -9.92
C TYR A 179 38.65 0.07 -10.79
N LEU A 180 38.66 1.39 -10.58
CA LEU A 180 39.47 2.34 -11.33
C LEU A 180 40.96 2.23 -10.96
N ARG A 181 41.31 1.84 -9.72
CA ARG A 181 42.70 1.64 -9.28
C ARG A 181 43.32 0.36 -9.83
N ASN A 182 42.51 -0.63 -10.15
CA ASN A 182 42.95 -1.94 -10.63
C ASN A 182 42.98 -2.05 -12.15
N ARG A 183 42.78 -0.93 -12.87
CA ARG A 183 43.00 -0.78 -14.31
C ARG A 183 44.23 -0.02 -14.63
#